data_a6e3a10428911540e1d0cf9a673e6749
#
_entry.id   a6e3a10428911540e1d0cf9a673e6749
#
_cell.length_a   1.000
_cell.length_b   1.000
_cell.length_c   1.000
_cell.angle_alpha   90.00
_cell.angle_beta   90.00
_cell.angle_gamma   90.00
#
_symmetry.space_group_name_H-M   'P 1'
#
loop_
_entity.id
_entity.type
_entity.pdbx_description
1 polymer ?
#
loop_
_entity_poly.entity_id
_entity_poly.type
_entity_poly.pdbx_seq_one_letter_code
_entity_poly.pdbx_strand_id
1 'polypeptide(L)'
;MVPSKVLVPVDGSPASLRALDFAIEMMGQNPDTSLVLLNVQNISAMDSAGAAMGSDWQEAASQASAKALKEAVGKAEAAGIAFKNIVRTGQTAEAIAQAARDEGIEHIVMGTRGLGSIQGLLLGSVAMKVIHLAEVPITLIK
;
A
#
# COMPACT_ATOMS: atom_id res chain seq x y z
N MET A 1 -17.39 9.87 11.51
CA MET A 1 -17.74 9.72 10.10
C MET A 1 -16.81 8.71 9.44
N VAL A 2 -17.36 7.75 8.71
CA VAL A 2 -16.56 6.76 7.99
C VAL A 2 -16.15 7.36 6.64
N PRO A 3 -14.85 7.36 6.30
CA PRO A 3 -14.43 7.86 4.99
C PRO A 3 -14.99 7.00 3.87
N SER A 4 -15.37 7.63 2.77
CA SER A 4 -15.95 6.92 1.64
C SER A 4 -14.91 6.32 0.70
N LYS A 5 -13.69 6.80 0.74
CA LYS A 5 -12.63 6.29 -0.13
C LYS A 5 -11.30 6.16 0.62
N VAL A 6 -10.84 4.93 0.77
CA VAL A 6 -9.67 4.59 1.61
C VAL A 6 -8.59 3.96 0.73
N LEU A 7 -7.36 4.39 0.93
CA LEU A 7 -6.18 3.83 0.27
C LEU A 7 -5.39 2.98 1.25
N VAL A 8 -5.03 1.77 0.84
CA VAL A 8 -4.14 0.89 1.60
C VAL A 8 -2.97 0.49 0.72
N PRO A 9 -1.76 0.99 1.02
CA PRO A 9 -0.56 0.50 0.35
C PRO A 9 -0.25 -0.93 0.81
N VAL A 10 0.02 -1.81 -0.14
CA VAL A 10 0.25 -3.24 0.11
C VAL A 10 1.59 -3.64 -0.49
N ASP A 11 2.51 -4.10 0.35
CA ASP A 11 3.82 -4.61 -0.07
C ASP A 11 4.00 -6.10 0.26
N GLY A 12 2.96 -6.75 0.78
CA GLY A 12 3.03 -8.15 1.19
C GLY A 12 3.56 -8.36 2.59
N SER A 13 4.00 -7.30 3.29
CA SER A 13 4.44 -7.42 4.67
C SER A 13 3.27 -7.74 5.60
N PRO A 14 3.51 -8.40 6.74
CA PRO A 14 2.46 -8.63 7.71
C PRO A 14 1.78 -7.34 8.19
N ALA A 15 2.54 -6.25 8.34
CA ALA A 15 1.97 -4.97 8.75
C ALA A 15 1.03 -4.39 7.71
N SER A 16 1.35 -4.50 6.41
CA SER A 16 0.45 -4.02 5.37
C SER A 16 -0.84 -4.81 5.31
N LEU A 17 -0.79 -6.13 5.56
CA LEU A 17 -1.98 -6.96 5.61
C LEU A 17 -2.84 -6.66 6.84
N ARG A 18 -2.22 -6.38 7.98
CA ARG A 18 -2.97 -5.94 9.17
C ARG A 18 -3.62 -4.57 8.93
N ALA A 19 -2.94 -3.68 8.22
CA ALA A 19 -3.53 -2.39 7.85
C ALA A 19 -4.76 -2.59 6.97
N LEU A 20 -4.70 -3.51 6.03
CA LEU A 20 -5.84 -3.85 5.19
C LEU A 20 -7.00 -4.41 6.02
N ASP A 21 -6.73 -5.32 6.94
CA ASP A 21 -7.77 -5.88 7.82
C ASP A 21 -8.45 -4.77 8.63
N PHE A 22 -7.65 -3.84 9.15
CA PHE A 22 -8.18 -2.69 9.88
C PHE A 22 -9.06 -1.80 8.99
N ALA A 23 -8.60 -1.52 7.78
CA ALA A 23 -9.36 -0.69 6.84
C ALA A 23 -10.71 -1.34 6.50
N ILE A 24 -10.70 -2.65 6.25
CA ILE A 24 -11.92 -3.41 5.97
C ILE A 24 -12.91 -3.31 7.14
N GLU A 25 -12.40 -3.49 8.35
CA GLU A 25 -13.23 -3.39 9.55
C GLU A 25 -13.79 -1.97 9.74
N MET A 26 -12.95 -0.95 9.53
CA MET A 26 -13.35 0.45 9.63
C MET A 26 -14.45 0.81 8.63
N MET A 27 -14.33 0.33 7.41
CA MET A 27 -15.32 0.59 6.36
C MET A 27 -16.64 -0.12 6.60
N GLY A 28 -16.61 -1.29 7.23
CA GLY A 28 -17.81 -2.06 7.55
C GLY A 28 -18.59 -2.47 6.31
N GLN A 29 -19.90 -2.51 6.42
CA GLN A 29 -20.80 -2.92 5.34
C GLN A 29 -21.42 -1.72 4.60
N ASN A 30 -20.80 -0.55 4.73
CA ASN A 30 -21.33 0.65 4.09
C ASN A 30 -21.15 0.57 2.58
N PRO A 31 -22.23 0.55 1.78
CA PRO A 31 -22.12 0.42 0.33
C PRO A 31 -21.51 1.65 -0.36
N ASP A 32 -21.44 2.77 0.33
CA ASP A 32 -20.88 4.01 -0.22
C ASP A 32 -19.37 4.09 -0.07
N THR A 33 -18.74 3.08 0.56
CA THR A 33 -17.29 3.06 0.73
C THR A 33 -16.61 2.27 -0.39
N SER A 34 -15.40 2.67 -0.74
CA SER A 34 -14.57 1.94 -1.70
C SER A 34 -13.12 1.94 -1.23
N LEU A 35 -12.43 0.87 -1.59
CA LEU A 35 -11.06 0.62 -1.19
C LEU A 35 -10.15 0.69 -2.41
N VAL A 36 -9.03 1.38 -2.28
CA VAL A 36 -7.96 1.34 -3.28
C VAL A 36 -6.77 0.60 -2.68
N LEU A 37 -6.42 -0.51 -3.30
CA LEU A 37 -5.22 -1.27 -2.95
C LEU A 37 -4.10 -0.81 -3.87
N LEU A 38 -3.00 -0.35 -3.29
CA LEU A 38 -1.87 0.18 -4.05
C LEU A 38 -0.62 -0.62 -3.77
N ASN A 39 0.03 -1.09 -4.84
CA ASN A 39 1.38 -1.62 -4.76
C ASN A 39 2.32 -0.69 -5.51
N VAL A 40 3.42 -0.30 -4.88
CA VAL A 40 4.43 0.55 -5.48
C VAL A 40 5.70 -0.23 -5.69
N GLN A 41 6.19 -0.24 -6.94
CA GLN A 41 7.50 -0.78 -7.29
C GLN A 41 8.50 0.36 -7.22
N ASN A 42 9.47 0.27 -6.31
CA ASN A 42 10.44 1.33 -6.08
C ASN A 42 11.50 1.34 -7.18
N ILE A 43 11.54 2.41 -7.96
CA ILE A 43 12.46 2.56 -9.08
C ILE A 43 13.93 2.54 -8.64
N SER A 44 14.27 3.20 -7.54
CA SER A 44 15.66 3.25 -7.06
C SER A 44 16.21 1.86 -6.73
N ALA A 45 15.42 1.06 -6.04
CA ALA A 45 15.80 -0.31 -5.76
C ALA A 45 15.85 -1.14 -7.04
N MET A 46 14.93 -0.89 -7.96
CA MET A 46 14.87 -1.57 -9.26
C MET A 46 16.10 -1.27 -10.12
N ASP A 47 16.48 -0.01 -10.24
CA ASP A 47 17.64 0.38 -11.04
C ASP A 47 18.93 -0.25 -10.50
N SER A 48 19.14 -0.21 -9.20
CA SER A 48 20.31 -0.79 -8.56
C SER A 48 20.40 -2.29 -8.77
N ALA A 49 19.29 -2.99 -8.56
CA ALA A 49 19.24 -4.44 -8.76
C ALA A 49 19.31 -4.82 -10.24
N GLY A 50 18.63 -4.06 -11.09
CA GLY A 50 18.60 -4.30 -12.54
C GLY A 50 19.96 -4.24 -13.19
N ALA A 51 20.83 -3.32 -12.74
CA ALA A 51 22.20 -3.21 -13.24
C ALA A 51 23.03 -4.46 -12.93
N ALA A 52 22.72 -5.16 -11.82
CA ALA A 52 23.45 -6.35 -11.40
C ALA A 52 22.83 -7.64 -11.90
N MET A 53 21.52 -7.69 -12.09
CA MET A 53 20.75 -8.94 -12.27
C MET A 53 20.08 -9.08 -13.64
N GLY A 54 20.02 -8.04 -14.45
CA GLY A 54 19.43 -8.07 -15.78
C GLY A 54 17.89 -8.14 -15.75
N SER A 55 17.30 -8.71 -16.83
CA SER A 55 15.83 -8.72 -17.01
C SER A 55 15.07 -9.67 -16.08
N ASP A 56 15.71 -10.73 -15.57
CA ASP A 56 15.07 -11.71 -14.67
C ASP A 56 14.60 -11.05 -13.38
N TRP A 57 15.27 -10.01 -12.97
CA TRP A 57 14.97 -9.22 -11.82
C TRP A 57 13.63 -8.49 -11.94
N GLN A 58 13.36 -7.91 -13.12
CA GLN A 58 12.09 -7.21 -13.36
C GLN A 58 10.91 -8.17 -13.27
N GLU A 59 11.08 -9.36 -13.81
CA GLU A 59 10.06 -10.41 -13.74
C GLU A 59 9.81 -10.84 -12.29
N ALA A 60 10.88 -11.03 -11.50
CA ALA A 60 10.76 -11.39 -10.09
C ALA A 60 10.04 -10.31 -9.29
N ALA A 61 10.35 -9.03 -9.54
CA ALA A 61 9.69 -7.90 -8.87
C ALA A 61 8.21 -7.83 -9.24
N SER A 62 7.88 -8.05 -10.51
CA SER A 62 6.51 -8.08 -10.99
C SER A 62 5.70 -9.21 -10.34
N GLN A 63 6.30 -10.38 -10.21
CA GLN A 63 5.67 -11.53 -9.55
C GLN A 63 5.44 -11.28 -8.06
N ALA A 64 6.38 -10.64 -7.38
CA ALA A 64 6.24 -10.30 -5.96
C ALA A 64 5.08 -9.32 -5.75
N SER A 65 4.96 -8.31 -6.62
CA SER A 65 3.84 -7.36 -6.58
C SER A 65 2.51 -8.06 -6.83
N ALA A 66 2.46 -8.94 -7.81
CA ALA A 66 1.25 -9.69 -8.12
C ALA A 66 0.82 -10.57 -6.94
N LYS A 67 1.77 -11.20 -6.26
CA LYS A 67 1.49 -12.02 -5.09
C LYS A 67 0.94 -11.19 -3.94
N ALA A 68 1.56 -10.04 -3.66
CA ALA A 68 1.10 -9.14 -2.59
C ALA A 68 -0.32 -8.66 -2.85
N LEU A 69 -0.61 -8.24 -4.08
CA LEU A 69 -1.94 -7.79 -4.46
C LEU A 69 -2.96 -8.94 -4.44
N LYS A 70 -2.56 -10.15 -4.83
CA LYS A 70 -3.46 -11.29 -4.82
C LYS A 70 -3.99 -11.60 -3.42
N GLU A 71 -3.13 -11.58 -2.41
CA GLU A 71 -3.55 -11.78 -1.03
C GLU A 71 -4.50 -10.67 -0.57
N ALA A 72 -4.18 -9.42 -0.90
CA ALA A 72 -5.00 -8.28 -0.53
C ALA A 72 -6.36 -8.31 -1.23
N VAL A 73 -6.38 -8.62 -2.52
CA VAL A 73 -7.62 -8.75 -3.29
C VAL A 73 -8.51 -9.85 -2.70
N GLY A 74 -7.92 -10.99 -2.34
CA GLY A 74 -8.66 -12.08 -1.70
C GLY A 74 -9.36 -11.65 -0.42
N LYS A 75 -8.68 -10.84 0.40
CA LYS A 75 -9.28 -10.31 1.63
C LYS A 75 -10.43 -9.35 1.34
N ALA A 76 -10.26 -8.46 0.37
CA ALA A 76 -11.31 -7.50 0.00
C ALA A 76 -12.53 -8.20 -0.60
N GLU A 77 -12.30 -9.19 -1.46
CA GLU A 77 -13.39 -10.00 -2.04
C GLU A 77 -14.16 -10.75 -0.97
N ALA A 78 -13.45 -11.39 -0.03
CA ALA A 78 -14.07 -12.14 1.06
C ALA A 78 -14.93 -11.22 1.96
N ALA A 79 -14.53 -9.96 2.09
CA ALA A 79 -15.27 -8.98 2.88
C ALA A 79 -16.46 -8.37 2.14
N GLY A 80 -16.57 -8.59 0.83
CA GLY A 80 -17.67 -8.03 0.03
C GLY A 80 -17.58 -6.52 -0.18
N ILE A 81 -16.38 -5.96 -0.09
CA ILE A 81 -16.16 -4.51 -0.21
C ILE A 81 -15.82 -4.17 -1.66
N ALA A 82 -16.36 -3.06 -2.16
CA ALA A 82 -15.98 -2.53 -3.46
C ALA A 82 -14.52 -2.07 -3.42
N PHE A 83 -13.71 -2.53 -4.36
CA PHE A 83 -12.29 -2.18 -4.38
C PHE A 83 -11.74 -2.04 -5.80
N LYS A 84 -10.60 -1.36 -5.88
CA LYS A 84 -9.81 -1.21 -7.09
C LYS A 84 -8.36 -1.48 -6.70
N ASN A 85 -7.62 -2.23 -7.51
CA ASN A 85 -6.20 -2.46 -7.27
C ASN A 85 -5.37 -1.77 -8.34
N ILE A 86 -4.33 -1.07 -7.93
CA ILE A 86 -3.44 -0.34 -8.83
C ILE A 86 -1.98 -0.62 -8.48
N VAL A 87 -1.14 -0.58 -9.52
CA VAL A 87 0.31 -0.73 -9.39
C VAL A 87 0.94 0.55 -9.93
N ARG A 88 1.86 1.11 -9.18
CA ARG A 88 2.64 2.27 -9.61
C ARG A 88 4.12 2.02 -9.46
N THR A 89 4.92 2.69 -10.26
CA THR A 89 6.37 2.67 -10.14
C THR A 89 6.83 4.06 -9.68
N GLY A 90 7.92 4.10 -8.93
CA GLY A 90 8.47 5.36 -8.43
C GLY A 90 9.02 5.24 -7.03
N GLN A 91 9.28 6.37 -6.41
CA GLN A 91 9.61 6.46 -5.00
C GLN A 91 8.34 6.16 -4.21
N THR A 92 8.44 5.25 -3.25
CA THR A 92 7.26 4.68 -2.59
C THR A 92 6.36 5.73 -1.94
N ALA A 93 6.93 6.59 -1.11
CA ALA A 93 6.12 7.58 -0.38
C ALA A 93 5.48 8.60 -1.32
N GLU A 94 6.22 9.07 -2.31
CA GLU A 94 5.71 10.01 -3.31
C GLU A 94 4.60 9.39 -4.15
N ALA A 95 4.77 8.13 -4.53
CA ALA A 95 3.76 7.41 -5.30
C ALA A 95 2.47 7.21 -4.50
N ILE A 96 2.60 6.92 -3.21
CA ILE A 96 1.44 6.79 -2.32
C ILE A 96 0.69 8.13 -2.24
N ALA A 97 1.40 9.22 -1.97
CA ALA A 97 0.79 10.54 -1.85
C ALA A 97 0.13 10.97 -3.17
N GLN A 98 0.78 10.71 -4.30
CA GLN A 98 0.23 11.04 -5.61
C GLN A 98 -1.01 10.21 -5.93
N ALA A 99 -0.97 8.92 -5.64
CA ALA A 99 -2.13 8.04 -5.85
C ALA A 99 -3.33 8.50 -5.01
N ALA A 100 -3.07 8.95 -3.78
CA ALA A 100 -4.13 9.48 -2.94
C ALA A 100 -4.81 10.71 -3.57
N ARG A 101 -4.03 11.59 -4.17
CA ARG A 101 -4.58 12.75 -4.89
C ARG A 101 -5.35 12.33 -6.13
N ASP A 102 -4.74 11.48 -6.96
CA ASP A 102 -5.32 11.06 -8.24
C ASP A 102 -6.64 10.32 -8.06
N GLU A 103 -6.73 9.52 -7.01
CA GLU A 103 -7.90 8.68 -6.76
C GLU A 103 -8.95 9.33 -5.84
N GLY A 104 -8.70 10.56 -5.41
CA GLY A 104 -9.63 11.26 -4.52
C GLY A 104 -9.78 10.60 -3.16
N ILE A 105 -8.68 10.10 -2.62
CA ILE A 105 -8.67 9.37 -1.35
C ILE A 105 -8.96 10.32 -0.18
N GLU A 106 -9.77 9.85 0.75
CA GLU A 106 -10.11 10.62 1.95
C GLU A 106 -9.34 10.18 3.19
N HIS A 107 -8.77 8.97 3.15
CA HIS A 107 -8.04 8.42 4.30
C HIS A 107 -7.05 7.36 3.83
N ILE A 108 -5.83 7.39 4.37
CA ILE A 108 -4.81 6.37 4.11
C ILE A 108 -4.69 5.49 5.35
N VAL A 109 -4.71 4.18 5.18
CA VAL A 109 -4.41 3.22 6.26
C VAL A 109 -3.20 2.42 5.82
N MET A 110 -2.12 2.48 6.59
CA MET A 110 -0.88 1.81 6.20
C MET A 110 -0.14 1.24 7.42
N GLY A 111 0.71 0.25 7.16
CA GLY A 111 1.58 -0.29 8.19
C GLY A 111 2.65 0.70 8.58
N THR A 112 3.08 0.64 9.84
CA THR A 112 4.18 1.49 10.32
C THR A 112 5.53 1.04 9.77
N ARG A 113 5.63 -0.24 9.32
CA ARG A 113 6.85 -0.82 8.78
C ARG A 113 6.48 -1.72 7.60
N GLY A 114 7.32 -1.71 6.57
CA GLY A 114 7.16 -2.58 5.42
C GLY A 114 8.20 -3.69 5.39
N LEU A 115 8.36 -4.31 4.22
CA LEU A 115 9.42 -5.27 3.96
C LEU A 115 10.78 -4.58 4.10
N GLY A 116 11.75 -5.27 4.69
CA GLY A 116 13.11 -4.74 4.86
C GLY A 116 13.26 -3.69 5.95
N SER A 117 12.25 -3.50 6.80
CA SER A 117 12.35 -2.55 7.91
C SER A 117 13.44 -2.95 8.90
N ILE A 118 14.07 -1.96 9.51
CA ILE A 118 15.08 -2.18 10.53
C ILE A 118 14.39 -2.59 11.83
N GLN A 119 14.86 -3.69 12.41
CA GLN A 119 14.31 -4.19 13.66
C GLN A 119 14.49 -3.14 14.79
N GLY A 120 13.45 -2.95 15.59
CA GLY A 120 13.48 -1.99 16.69
C GLY A 120 12.99 -0.59 16.35
N LEU A 121 12.83 -0.26 15.07
CA LEU A 121 12.23 1.01 14.70
C LEU A 121 10.71 0.92 14.81
N LEU A 122 10.12 1.92 15.46
CA LEU A 122 8.65 2.01 15.59
C LEU A 122 8.00 2.47 14.31
N LEU A 123 8.70 3.27 13.50
CA LEU A 123 8.15 3.88 12.31
C LEU A 123 9.17 3.78 11.17
N GLY A 124 8.76 3.18 10.06
CA GLY A 124 9.60 3.04 8.87
C GLY A 124 9.76 4.35 8.11
N SER A 125 10.77 4.39 7.24
CA SER A 125 11.08 5.58 6.44
C SER A 125 9.93 5.97 5.50
N VAL A 126 9.27 5.00 4.90
CA VAL A 126 8.14 5.26 4.00
C VAL A 126 6.99 5.90 4.76
N ALA A 127 6.62 5.34 5.92
CA ALA A 127 5.53 5.90 6.73
C ALA A 127 5.83 7.32 7.18
N MET A 128 7.06 7.59 7.63
CA MET A 128 7.48 8.94 8.01
C MET A 128 7.32 9.93 6.86
N LYS A 129 7.73 9.54 5.67
CA LYS A 129 7.67 10.41 4.51
C LYS A 129 6.24 10.63 4.03
N VAL A 130 5.40 9.59 4.08
CA VAL A 130 3.98 9.72 3.73
C VAL A 130 3.28 10.72 4.67
N ILE A 131 3.61 10.70 5.96
CA ILE A 131 3.05 11.66 6.92
C ILE A 131 3.33 13.10 6.48
N HIS A 132 4.52 13.36 5.94
CA HIS A 132 4.87 14.70 5.45
C HIS A 132 4.17 15.08 4.15
N LEU A 133 3.98 14.11 3.26
CA LEU A 133 3.51 14.37 1.91
C LEU A 133 1.99 14.30 1.76
N ALA A 134 1.33 13.51 2.59
CA ALA A 134 -0.11 13.30 2.45
C ALA A 134 -0.92 14.50 2.91
N GLU A 135 -1.99 14.76 2.19
CA GLU A 135 -2.93 15.85 2.48
C GLU A 135 -4.20 15.35 3.17
N VAL A 136 -4.26 14.06 3.48
CA VAL A 136 -5.41 13.42 4.11
C VAL A 136 -4.99 12.74 5.41
N PRO A 137 -5.93 12.43 6.30
CA PRO A 137 -5.62 11.68 7.52
C PRO A 137 -5.00 10.32 7.22
N ILE A 138 -4.11 9.90 8.11
CA ILE A 138 -3.42 8.61 8.00
C ILE A 138 -3.62 7.84 9.30
N THR A 139 -4.00 6.58 9.17
CA THR A 139 -3.98 5.64 10.30
C THR A 139 -2.78 4.71 10.11
N LEU A 140 -1.97 4.58 11.14
CA LEU A 140 -0.78 3.74 11.12
C LEU A 140 -1.01 2.49 11.96
N ILE A 141 -0.73 1.32 11.38
CA ILE A 141 -0.95 0.01 12.01
C ILE A 141 0.41 -0.66 12.23
N LYS A 142 0.65 -1.08 13.47
CA LYS A 142 1.86 -1.81 13.81
C LYS A 142 1.88 -3.22 13.23
#